data_0ba4243bff4fe92890764e69aa751688
#
_entry.id   0ba4243bff4fe92890764e69aa751688
#
_cell.length_a   1.000
_cell.length_b   1.000
_cell.length_c   1.000
_cell.angle_alpha   90.00
_cell.angle_beta   90.00
_cell.angle_gamma   90.00
#
_symmetry.space_group_name_H-M   'P 1'
#
loop_
_entity.id
_entity.type
_entity.pdbx_description
1 polymer ?
#
loop_
_entity_poly.entity_id
_entity_poly.type
_entity_poly.pdbx_seq_one_letter_code
_entity_poly.pdbx_strand_id
1 'polypeptide(L)'
;ERGMGAAVGQDPEIAKMVVEWVMEKATIPVITKLTPNVHSVVPTARGAVEGGTNALSLINTIQSVTGVDLDTLVPNPYVAGKSVFGGYCGPAVKPIALKMLTTVAQDPITSRVPISGIGGVSTWKDAVEFMLLGATSVQVCTAAMTHGFRIVEDMCEGLNNWMDEKGFEKTTD
;
A
#
# COMPACT_ATOMS: atom_id res chain seq x y z
N GLU A 1 -21.30 -8.43 0.34
CA GLU A 1 -21.43 -9.85 0.57
C GLU A 1 -20.30 -10.29 1.48
N ARG A 2 -20.67 -10.90 2.60
CA ARG A 2 -19.70 -11.23 3.66
C ARG A 2 -18.67 -12.23 3.15
N GLY A 3 -17.38 -11.91 3.38
CA GLY A 3 -16.26 -12.82 3.09
C GLY A 3 -15.68 -12.72 1.69
N MET A 4 -15.95 -11.64 0.92
CA MET A 4 -15.36 -11.43 -0.40
C MET A 4 -14.92 -9.98 -0.62
N GLY A 5 -13.89 -9.80 -1.45
CA GLY A 5 -13.39 -8.50 -1.87
C GLY A 5 -12.95 -7.60 -0.71
N ALA A 6 -13.36 -6.34 -0.73
CA ALA A 6 -12.97 -5.34 0.28
C ALA A 6 -13.39 -5.71 1.72
N ALA A 7 -14.47 -6.49 1.91
CA ALA A 7 -14.93 -6.91 3.22
C ALA A 7 -13.93 -7.81 3.95
N VAL A 8 -13.20 -8.66 3.22
CA VAL A 8 -12.14 -9.52 3.79
C VAL A 8 -11.03 -8.69 4.43
N GLY A 9 -10.61 -7.61 3.77
CA GLY A 9 -9.53 -6.76 4.25
C GLY A 9 -9.94 -5.80 5.38
N GLN A 10 -11.22 -5.74 5.75
CA GLN A 10 -11.73 -4.85 6.80
C GLN A 10 -11.91 -5.57 8.14
N ASP A 11 -11.96 -6.90 8.14
CA ASP A 11 -12.15 -7.72 9.33
C ASP A 11 -10.82 -8.42 9.69
N PRO A 12 -10.25 -8.18 10.89
CA PRO A 12 -8.98 -8.76 11.32
C PRO A 12 -9.00 -10.29 11.38
N GLU A 13 -10.08 -10.90 11.85
CA GLU A 13 -10.20 -12.36 12.00
C GLU A 13 -10.30 -13.05 10.64
N ILE A 14 -11.06 -12.43 9.71
CA ILE A 14 -11.15 -12.95 8.34
C ILE A 14 -9.79 -12.80 7.64
N ALA A 15 -9.11 -11.66 7.82
CA ALA A 15 -7.78 -11.43 7.24
C ALA A 15 -6.77 -12.48 7.75
N LYS A 16 -6.76 -12.76 9.05
CA LYS A 16 -5.95 -13.82 9.68
C LYS A 16 -6.24 -15.18 9.05
N MET A 17 -7.48 -15.59 9.04
CA MET A 17 -7.91 -16.89 8.50
C MET A 17 -7.51 -17.07 7.02
N VAL A 18 -7.67 -16.03 6.21
CA VAL A 18 -7.28 -16.08 4.79
C VAL A 18 -5.76 -16.22 4.65
N VAL A 19 -4.99 -15.50 5.47
CA VAL A 19 -3.52 -15.61 5.47
C VAL A 19 -3.09 -17.00 5.91
N GLU A 20 -3.69 -17.59 6.97
CA GLU A 20 -3.43 -18.95 7.41
C GLU A 20 -3.64 -19.96 6.28
N TRP A 21 -4.77 -19.89 5.56
CA TRP A 21 -5.05 -20.76 4.41
C TRP A 21 -4.04 -20.63 3.28
N VAL A 22 -3.59 -19.42 3.01
CA VAL A 22 -2.54 -19.18 2.00
C VAL A 22 -1.22 -19.75 2.47
N MET A 23 -0.84 -19.51 3.73
CA MET A 23 0.43 -19.98 4.29
C MET A 23 0.52 -21.50 4.37
N GLU A 24 -0.60 -22.22 4.57
CA GLU A 24 -0.62 -23.69 4.49
C GLU A 24 -0.15 -24.26 3.15
N LYS A 25 -0.30 -23.52 2.07
CA LYS A 25 -0.01 -23.97 0.70
C LYS A 25 1.18 -23.26 0.09
N ALA A 26 1.57 -22.12 0.63
CA ALA A 26 2.65 -21.30 0.07
C ALA A 26 4.01 -21.98 0.24
N THR A 27 4.77 -22.04 -0.86
CA THR A 27 6.17 -22.51 -0.90
C THR A 27 7.14 -21.35 -1.12
N ILE A 28 6.63 -20.13 -1.24
CA ILE A 28 7.37 -18.87 -1.41
C ILE A 28 6.89 -17.84 -0.40
N PRO A 29 7.67 -16.78 -0.11
CA PRO A 29 7.22 -15.71 0.79
C PRO A 29 5.91 -15.08 0.37
N VAL A 30 5.04 -14.80 1.34
CA VAL A 30 3.73 -14.17 1.16
C VAL A 30 3.75 -12.76 1.73
N ILE A 31 3.34 -11.78 0.94
CA ILE A 31 3.19 -10.38 1.34
C ILE A 31 1.69 -10.05 1.36
N THR A 32 1.15 -9.76 2.54
CA THR A 32 -0.26 -9.38 2.69
C THR A 32 -0.44 -7.90 2.40
N LYS A 33 -1.26 -7.57 1.40
CA LYS A 33 -1.55 -6.18 1.03
C LYS A 33 -2.83 -5.67 1.72
N LEU A 34 -2.67 -4.62 2.51
CA LEU A 34 -3.71 -4.07 3.37
C LEU A 34 -4.51 -2.96 2.68
N THR A 35 -5.82 -2.92 2.97
CA THR A 35 -6.72 -1.87 2.49
C THR A 35 -6.67 -0.63 3.39
N PRO A 36 -6.73 0.59 2.82
CA PRO A 36 -6.88 1.83 3.59
C PRO A 36 -8.33 2.13 3.98
N ASN A 37 -9.30 1.35 3.48
CA ASN A 37 -10.72 1.61 3.63
C ASN A 37 -11.26 1.08 4.98
N VAL A 38 -10.55 1.43 6.05
CA VAL A 38 -10.82 1.05 7.44
C VAL A 38 -10.60 2.24 8.36
N HIS A 39 -11.22 2.23 9.53
CA HIS A 39 -10.98 3.26 10.54
C HIS A 39 -9.53 3.20 11.07
N SER A 40 -9.02 2.00 11.32
CA SER A 40 -7.64 1.73 11.71
C SER A 40 -7.12 0.50 10.97
N VAL A 41 -5.93 0.60 10.40
CA VAL A 41 -5.27 -0.49 9.67
C VAL A 41 -4.58 -1.49 10.62
N VAL A 42 -4.27 -1.09 11.86
CA VAL A 42 -3.49 -1.90 12.80
C VAL A 42 -4.17 -3.23 13.16
N PRO A 43 -5.47 -3.30 13.47
CA PRO A 43 -6.10 -4.57 13.78
C PRO A 43 -5.97 -5.59 12.63
N THR A 44 -6.24 -5.17 11.40
CA THR A 44 -6.11 -6.06 10.23
C THR A 44 -4.66 -6.44 9.96
N ALA A 45 -3.71 -5.51 10.16
CA ALA A 45 -2.28 -5.79 10.05
C ALA A 45 -1.83 -6.84 11.08
N ARG A 46 -2.28 -6.73 12.34
CA ARG A 46 -2.02 -7.73 13.37
C ARG A 46 -2.61 -9.09 13.01
N GLY A 47 -3.85 -9.15 12.53
CA GLY A 47 -4.45 -10.39 12.05
C GLY A 47 -3.62 -11.05 10.96
N ALA A 48 -3.11 -10.29 9.99
CA ALA A 48 -2.23 -10.82 8.94
C ALA A 48 -0.90 -11.36 9.51
N VAL A 49 -0.29 -10.67 10.48
CA VAL A 49 0.95 -11.14 11.13
C VAL A 49 0.69 -12.41 11.94
N GLU A 50 -0.39 -12.46 12.71
CA GLU A 50 -0.81 -13.65 13.46
C GLU A 50 -1.14 -14.83 12.54
N GLY A 51 -1.65 -14.57 11.34
CA GLY A 51 -1.87 -15.58 10.28
C GLY A 51 -0.58 -16.09 9.62
N GLY A 52 0.58 -15.51 9.97
CA GLY A 52 1.90 -15.99 9.55
C GLY A 52 2.44 -15.33 8.27
N THR A 53 1.91 -14.19 7.82
CA THR A 53 2.46 -13.47 6.66
C THR A 53 3.96 -13.17 6.83
N ASN A 54 4.73 -13.24 5.76
CA ASN A 54 6.16 -12.94 5.79
C ASN A 54 6.46 -11.43 5.73
N ALA A 55 5.54 -10.64 5.17
CA ALA A 55 5.66 -9.18 5.09
C ALA A 55 4.28 -8.54 4.92
N LEU A 56 4.20 -7.24 5.19
CA LEU A 56 3.01 -6.43 4.92
C LEU A 56 3.27 -5.48 3.75
N SER A 57 2.22 -5.18 2.98
CA SER A 57 2.24 -4.11 1.97
C SER A 57 1.06 -3.18 2.18
N LEU A 58 1.27 -1.89 2.19
CA LEU A 58 0.21 -0.90 2.29
C LEU A 58 0.60 0.42 1.62
N ILE A 59 -0.36 1.06 1.00
CA ILE A 59 -1.82 0.84 1.03
C ILE A 59 -2.35 0.34 -0.32
N ASN A 60 -3.51 -0.34 -0.32
CA ASN A 60 -4.31 -0.51 -1.51
C ASN A 60 -5.01 0.82 -1.86
N THR A 61 -5.82 0.87 -2.91
CA THR A 61 -6.53 2.09 -3.35
C THR A 61 -7.62 2.51 -2.36
N ILE A 62 -7.89 3.82 -2.31
CA ILE A 62 -8.97 4.39 -1.50
C ILE A 62 -10.26 4.36 -2.32
N GLN A 63 -11.36 3.86 -1.74
CA GLN A 63 -12.66 3.91 -2.39
C GLN A 63 -13.10 5.36 -2.62
N SER A 64 -13.58 5.65 -3.82
CA SER A 64 -13.96 7.01 -4.21
C SER A 64 -15.07 7.04 -5.26
N VAL A 65 -15.70 8.18 -5.35
CA VAL A 65 -16.46 8.65 -6.52
C VAL A 65 -15.65 9.81 -7.11
N THR A 66 -15.24 9.68 -8.38
CA THR A 66 -14.32 10.64 -9.00
C THR A 66 -15.02 11.90 -9.51
N GLY A 67 -16.33 11.89 -9.58
CA GLY A 67 -17.17 13.02 -10.00
C GLY A 67 -18.55 12.57 -10.47
N VAL A 68 -19.35 13.52 -10.90
CA VAL A 68 -20.65 13.30 -11.56
C VAL A 68 -20.62 13.98 -12.90
N ASP A 69 -20.93 13.27 -13.96
CA ASP A 69 -21.18 13.84 -15.27
C ASP A 69 -22.44 14.68 -15.21
N LEU A 70 -22.32 16.00 -15.42
CA LEU A 70 -23.43 16.94 -15.23
C LEU A 70 -24.43 16.95 -16.41
N ASP A 71 -24.07 16.39 -17.54
CA ASP A 71 -24.98 16.29 -18.69
C ASP A 71 -25.86 15.04 -18.55
N THR A 72 -25.28 13.94 -18.12
CA THR A 72 -26.00 12.67 -17.95
C THR A 72 -26.50 12.43 -16.53
N LEU A 73 -26.04 13.22 -15.55
CA LEU A 73 -26.29 13.08 -14.10
C LEU A 73 -25.83 11.72 -13.54
N VAL A 74 -24.81 11.13 -14.16
CA VAL A 74 -24.29 9.80 -13.79
C VAL A 74 -23.01 9.92 -12.98
N PRO A 75 -22.91 9.31 -11.77
CA PRO A 75 -21.69 9.26 -11.00
C PRO A 75 -20.61 8.41 -11.66
N ASN A 76 -19.35 8.87 -11.61
CA ASN A 76 -18.17 8.18 -12.13
C ASN A 76 -17.34 7.56 -10.99
N PRO A 77 -16.72 6.39 -11.20
CA PRO A 77 -16.65 5.61 -12.46
C PRO A 77 -17.96 4.95 -12.84
N TYR A 78 -18.20 4.91 -14.14
CA TYR A 78 -19.36 4.22 -14.74
C TYR A 78 -18.87 3.05 -15.58
N VAL A 79 -19.20 1.83 -15.18
CA VAL A 79 -18.69 0.60 -15.78
C VAL A 79 -19.86 -0.37 -16.05
N ALA A 80 -19.92 -0.89 -17.25
CA ALA A 80 -20.94 -1.86 -17.66
C ALA A 80 -22.39 -1.47 -17.31
N GLY A 81 -22.74 -0.20 -17.53
CA GLY A 81 -24.10 0.29 -17.29
C GLY A 81 -24.42 0.63 -15.82
N LYS A 82 -23.44 0.65 -14.93
CA LYS A 82 -23.63 0.94 -13.49
C LYS A 82 -22.56 1.89 -12.96
N SER A 83 -22.97 2.82 -12.10
CA SER A 83 -22.04 3.57 -11.27
C SER A 83 -21.46 2.66 -10.18
N VAL A 84 -20.15 2.72 -9.97
CA VAL A 84 -19.40 1.91 -8.99
C VAL A 84 -18.45 2.80 -8.21
N PHE A 85 -18.01 2.34 -7.05
CA PHE A 85 -16.88 2.99 -6.37
C PHE A 85 -15.56 2.61 -7.08
N GLY A 86 -14.75 3.60 -7.39
CA GLY A 86 -13.43 3.43 -7.96
C GLY A 86 -12.33 3.41 -6.91
N GLY A 87 -11.17 2.89 -7.31
CA GLY A 87 -9.96 2.94 -6.50
C GLY A 87 -9.19 4.23 -6.78
N TYR A 88 -9.16 5.17 -5.84
CA TYR A 88 -8.37 6.40 -5.94
C TYR A 88 -6.91 6.14 -5.57
N CYS A 89 -5.97 6.60 -6.39
CA CYS A 89 -4.54 6.39 -6.25
C CYS A 89 -3.75 7.58 -6.83
N GLY A 90 -2.42 7.45 -6.90
CA GLY A 90 -1.54 8.51 -7.38
C GLY A 90 -1.06 9.44 -6.26
N PRO A 91 -0.39 10.58 -6.58
CA PRO A 91 0.27 11.43 -5.59
C PRO A 91 -0.63 11.93 -4.46
N ALA A 92 -1.91 12.15 -4.74
CA ALA A 92 -2.87 12.66 -3.77
C ALA A 92 -3.09 11.76 -2.56
N VAL A 93 -2.84 10.44 -2.68
CA VAL A 93 -3.02 9.50 -1.56
C VAL A 93 -1.77 9.34 -0.69
N LYS A 94 -0.62 9.90 -1.10
CA LYS A 94 0.66 9.76 -0.39
C LYS A 94 0.56 10.12 1.11
N PRO A 95 0.00 11.26 1.53
CA PRO A 95 -0.07 11.60 2.95
C PRO A 95 -0.84 10.57 3.79
N ILE A 96 -1.87 9.98 3.20
CA ILE A 96 -2.66 8.92 3.86
C ILE A 96 -1.85 7.63 3.96
N ALA A 97 -1.14 7.26 2.89
CA ALA A 97 -0.28 6.09 2.86
C ALA A 97 0.87 6.19 3.89
N LEU A 98 1.55 7.34 3.96
CA LEU A 98 2.60 7.61 4.95
C LEU A 98 2.07 7.48 6.38
N LYS A 99 0.91 8.09 6.69
CA LYS A 99 0.27 7.98 8.02
C LYS A 99 -0.04 6.52 8.39
N MET A 100 -0.62 5.77 7.47
CA MET A 100 -0.98 4.37 7.74
C MET A 100 0.27 3.48 7.90
N LEU A 101 1.27 3.66 7.04
CA LEU A 101 2.55 2.95 7.14
C LEU A 101 3.21 3.21 8.48
N THR A 102 3.35 4.47 8.88
CA THR A 102 3.94 4.84 10.17
C THR A 102 3.21 4.18 11.34
N THR A 103 1.87 4.17 11.30
CA THR A 103 1.07 3.55 12.36
C THR A 103 1.34 2.04 12.47
N VAL A 104 1.50 1.34 11.35
CA VAL A 104 1.85 -0.09 11.31
C VAL A 104 3.30 -0.32 11.72
N ALA A 105 4.23 0.53 11.29
CA ALA A 105 5.64 0.41 11.63
C ALA A 105 5.93 0.65 13.13
N GLN A 106 5.11 1.46 13.80
CA GLN A 106 5.24 1.74 15.24
C GLN A 106 4.52 0.72 16.13
N ASP A 107 3.70 -0.14 15.58
CA ASP A 107 2.97 -1.13 16.36
C ASP A 107 3.89 -2.31 16.74
N PRO A 108 3.95 -2.75 18.02
CA PRO A 108 4.92 -3.73 18.49
C PRO A 108 4.72 -5.15 17.94
N ILE A 109 3.58 -5.45 17.34
CA ILE A 109 3.30 -6.73 16.70
C ILE A 109 3.65 -6.65 15.21
N THR A 110 3.15 -5.64 14.52
CA THR A 110 3.31 -5.53 13.07
C THR A 110 4.70 -5.06 12.63
N SER A 111 5.45 -4.38 13.50
CA SER A 111 6.86 -4.00 13.26
C SER A 111 7.83 -5.20 13.20
N ARG A 112 7.37 -6.40 13.53
CA ARG A 112 8.21 -7.63 13.50
C ARG A 112 8.41 -8.19 12.10
N VAL A 113 7.63 -7.75 11.12
CA VAL A 113 7.73 -8.18 9.73
C VAL A 113 8.08 -7.00 8.82
N PRO A 114 8.80 -7.23 7.71
CA PRO A 114 9.09 -6.20 6.74
C PRO A 114 7.83 -5.53 6.20
N ILE A 115 7.91 -4.22 5.92
CA ILE A 115 6.81 -3.45 5.37
C ILE A 115 7.20 -2.91 4.00
N SER A 116 6.38 -3.17 2.99
CA SER A 116 6.52 -2.61 1.65
C SER A 116 5.53 -1.47 1.46
N GLY A 117 6.05 -0.24 1.33
CA GLY A 117 5.25 0.97 1.19
C GLY A 117 4.79 1.20 -0.25
N ILE A 118 3.50 1.49 -0.43
CA ILE A 118 2.91 1.87 -1.71
C ILE A 118 1.80 2.89 -1.51
N GLY A 119 1.70 3.87 -2.39
CA GLY A 119 0.65 4.88 -2.39
C GLY A 119 1.19 6.26 -2.70
N GLY A 120 1.09 6.67 -3.97
CA GLY A 120 1.49 8.00 -4.42
C GLY A 120 2.99 8.22 -4.59
N VAL A 121 3.80 7.17 -4.57
CA VAL A 121 5.24 7.24 -4.85
C VAL A 121 5.45 7.58 -6.32
N SER A 122 6.07 8.73 -6.59
CA SER A 122 6.30 9.26 -7.93
C SER A 122 7.74 9.73 -8.17
N THR A 123 8.51 9.93 -7.11
CA THR A 123 9.90 10.36 -7.13
C THR A 123 10.73 9.62 -6.11
N TRP A 124 12.05 9.69 -6.23
CA TRP A 124 12.97 9.15 -5.23
C TRP A 124 12.76 9.77 -3.83
N LYS A 125 12.33 11.05 -3.76
CA LYS A 125 12.02 11.72 -2.49
C LYS A 125 10.85 11.06 -1.78
N ASP A 126 9.81 10.71 -2.53
CA ASP A 126 8.67 9.98 -1.96
C ASP A 126 9.13 8.61 -1.42
N ALA A 127 10.01 7.89 -2.15
CA ALA A 127 10.54 6.62 -1.68
C ALA A 127 11.32 6.76 -0.37
N VAL A 128 12.17 7.80 -0.25
CA VAL A 128 12.90 8.11 0.98
C VAL A 128 11.96 8.40 2.14
N GLU A 129 10.89 9.18 1.93
CA GLU A 129 9.89 9.44 2.98
C GLU A 129 9.28 8.14 3.51
N PHE A 130 8.93 7.20 2.64
CA PHE A 130 8.42 5.88 3.07
C PHE A 130 9.46 5.08 3.86
N MET A 131 10.73 5.07 3.44
CA MET A 131 11.81 4.38 4.13
C MET A 131 12.07 4.96 5.52
N LEU A 132 12.16 6.28 5.63
CA LEU A 132 12.35 6.98 6.92
C LEU A 132 11.20 6.72 7.91
N LEU A 133 10.02 6.38 7.42
CA LEU A 133 8.84 6.07 8.23
C LEU A 133 8.68 4.56 8.51
N GLY A 134 9.65 3.73 8.10
CA GLY A 134 9.72 2.31 8.44
C GLY A 134 9.44 1.33 7.31
N ALA A 135 9.34 1.78 6.06
CA ALA A 135 9.26 0.87 4.92
C ALA A 135 10.62 0.22 4.64
N THR A 136 10.63 -1.11 4.54
CA THR A 136 11.81 -1.89 4.11
C THR A 136 11.99 -1.85 2.60
N SER A 137 10.91 -1.69 1.86
CA SER A 137 10.88 -1.55 0.41
C SER A 137 9.74 -0.65 -0.04
N VAL A 138 9.82 -0.14 -1.26
CA VAL A 138 8.83 0.77 -1.83
C VAL A 138 8.35 0.24 -3.18
N GLN A 139 7.04 0.36 -3.44
CA GLN A 139 6.42 -0.04 -4.68
C GLN A 139 5.89 1.17 -5.44
N VAL A 140 5.98 1.11 -6.76
CA VAL A 140 5.50 2.14 -7.69
C VAL A 140 4.44 1.53 -8.60
N CYS A 141 3.30 2.21 -8.75
CA CYS A 141 2.24 1.79 -9.66
C CYS A 141 1.85 2.92 -10.63
N THR A 142 1.08 3.90 -10.19
CA THR A 142 0.55 4.98 -11.04
C THR A 142 1.65 5.75 -11.77
N ALA A 143 2.76 6.03 -11.09
CA ALA A 143 3.88 6.74 -11.70
C ALA A 143 4.55 5.95 -12.83
N ALA A 144 4.60 4.62 -12.75
CA ALA A 144 5.06 3.78 -13.84
C ALA A 144 4.15 3.85 -15.06
N MET A 145 2.84 4.04 -14.86
CA MET A 145 1.88 4.23 -15.97
C MET A 145 2.03 5.61 -16.63
N THR A 146 2.39 6.64 -15.88
CA THR A 146 2.53 8.01 -16.40
C THR A 146 3.90 8.32 -16.95
N HIS A 147 4.96 7.72 -16.40
CA HIS A 147 6.37 8.01 -16.74
C HIS A 147 7.11 6.81 -17.38
N GLY A 148 6.45 5.65 -17.47
CA GLY A 148 7.08 4.41 -17.93
C GLY A 148 7.98 3.76 -16.87
N PHE A 149 8.55 2.59 -17.20
CA PHE A 149 9.38 1.82 -16.25
C PHE A 149 10.74 2.44 -15.96
N ARG A 150 11.20 3.38 -16.78
CA ARG A 150 12.44 4.12 -16.55
C ARG A 150 12.43 4.90 -15.23
N ILE A 151 11.26 5.19 -14.69
CA ILE A 151 11.11 5.84 -13.38
C ILE A 151 11.88 5.09 -12.27
N VAL A 152 12.06 3.76 -12.39
CA VAL A 152 12.81 2.96 -11.40
C VAL A 152 14.29 3.34 -11.42
N GLU A 153 14.87 3.55 -12.62
CA GLU A 153 16.26 3.98 -12.78
C GLU A 153 16.44 5.39 -12.18
N ASP A 154 15.54 6.32 -12.52
CA ASP A 154 15.57 7.70 -12.01
C ASP A 154 15.42 7.74 -10.46
N MET A 155 14.60 6.85 -9.90
CA MET A 155 14.47 6.73 -8.44
C MET A 155 15.72 6.16 -7.78
N CYS A 156 16.34 5.13 -8.35
CA CYS A 156 17.57 4.54 -7.81
C CYS A 156 18.73 5.55 -7.88
N GLU A 157 18.87 6.27 -9.00
CA GLU A 157 19.90 7.30 -9.14
C GLU A 157 19.70 8.44 -8.14
N GLY A 158 18.46 8.94 -8.01
CA GLY A 158 18.16 10.01 -7.07
C GLY A 158 18.35 9.60 -5.61
N LEU A 159 18.01 8.36 -5.25
CA LEU A 159 18.25 7.82 -3.91
C LEU A 159 19.75 7.70 -3.62
N ASN A 160 20.55 7.15 -4.55
CA ASN A 160 21.98 7.01 -4.39
C ASN A 160 22.66 8.38 -4.19
N ASN A 161 22.34 9.36 -5.04
CA ASN A 161 22.89 10.71 -4.94
C ASN A 161 22.55 11.37 -3.59
N TRP A 162 21.33 11.15 -3.08
CA TRP A 162 20.90 11.66 -1.78
C TRP A 162 21.63 10.95 -0.62
N MET A 163 21.82 9.64 -0.71
CA MET A 163 22.57 8.86 0.29
C MET A 163 24.03 9.33 0.36
N ASP A 164 24.68 9.54 -0.80
CA ASP A 164 26.04 10.07 -0.88
C ASP A 164 26.13 11.46 -0.23
N GLU A 165 25.16 12.36 -0.52
CA GLU A 165 25.09 13.69 0.09
C GLU A 165 24.97 13.63 1.62
N LYS A 166 24.22 12.65 2.14
CA LYS A 166 24.01 12.46 3.60
C LYS A 166 25.08 11.62 4.28
N GLY A 167 25.96 10.97 3.51
CA GLY A 167 26.98 10.07 4.04
C GLY A 167 26.44 8.73 4.53
N PHE A 168 25.30 8.27 3.97
CA PHE A 168 24.74 6.95 4.24
C PHE A 168 25.37 5.90 3.31
N GLU A 169 25.84 4.79 3.87
CA GLU A 169 26.37 3.65 3.10
C GLU A 169 25.29 2.63 2.74
N LYS A 170 24.22 2.57 3.53
CA LYS A 170 23.12 1.61 3.38
C LYS A 170 21.79 2.29 3.62
N THR A 171 20.74 1.75 3.02
CA THR A 171 19.34 2.20 3.25
C THR A 171 18.83 1.94 4.67
N THR A 172 19.63 1.27 5.51
CA THR A 172 19.35 0.97 6.93
C THR A 172 20.09 1.87 7.89
N ASP A 173 20.94 2.79 7.40
CA ASP A 173 21.66 3.77 8.21
C ASP A 173 20.76 4.94 8.57
#